data_51da675ca77c323e0d9182bf380decfd
#
_entry.id   51da675ca77c323e0d9182bf380decfd
#
_cell.length_a   1.000
_cell.length_b   1.000
_cell.length_c   1.000
_cell.angle_alpha   90.00
_cell.angle_beta   90.00
_cell.angle_gamma   90.00
#
_symmetry.space_group_name_H-M   'P 1'
#
loop_
_entity.id
_entity.type
_entity.pdbx_description
1 polymer ?
#
loop_
_entity_poly.entity_id
_entity_poly.type
_entity_poly.pdbx_seq_one_letter_code
_entity_poly.pdbx_strand_id
1 'polypeptide(L)'
;MDNLSELSLKGTAIKGLPLSIEYLNGLSLLNLEECKSLESLPGCIFKLKSLKTLILSNCSRLKKLPEIQENMESLKKLFLDDTGLRELPSSIEHLNGLVLLKLKNCKRLASLPESICKLTSLQTLTLSGCSELKKLPDDMGSLQCLVKLKANGTGIQEVPTSITLLTKLEVLSLAGCKGGESKSRNLALCLRSSPTKGLRPSFLPVLYSLRKLNLSGCNLLEGALPSDLSSLSWLECLDLSRNSFITVPNLSRLPRLKRLILEHCKSLRSLPELPSNIEKLLANDCTSLETFSNPSSAYAWRNSRHLNFQFYNCFRLVENEQSDNVEAILRGIRLVASISNFVAPVCYYLFAYAKNS
;
A
#
# COMPACT_ATOMS: atom_id res chain seq x y z
N MET A 1 -30.15 31.21 -0.24
CA MET A 1 -29.03 30.81 0.69
C MET A 1 -27.75 30.49 -0.10
N ASP A 2 -27.50 31.22 -1.17
CA ASP A 2 -26.38 30.91 -2.09
C ASP A 2 -25.00 31.27 -1.55
N ASN A 3 -24.92 31.96 -0.40
CA ASN A 3 -23.65 32.39 0.20
C ASN A 3 -23.05 31.37 1.19
N LEU A 4 -23.76 30.29 1.52
CA LEU A 4 -23.21 29.25 2.41
C LEU A 4 -22.33 28.27 1.62
N SER A 5 -21.03 28.43 1.74
CA SER A 5 -20.06 27.61 1.03
C SER A 5 -19.62 26.37 1.82
N GLU A 6 -19.69 26.42 3.15
CA GLU A 6 -19.25 25.35 4.04
C GLU A 6 -20.27 25.13 5.16
N LEU A 7 -20.64 23.87 5.38
CA LEU A 7 -21.49 23.45 6.50
C LEU A 7 -20.80 22.32 7.25
N SER A 8 -20.54 22.55 8.54
CA SER A 8 -19.99 21.53 9.42
C SER A 8 -20.97 21.19 10.52
N LEU A 9 -21.38 19.93 10.56
CA LEU A 9 -22.20 19.30 11.59
C LEU A 9 -21.40 18.21 12.32
N LYS A 10 -20.07 18.33 12.31
CA LYS A 10 -19.15 17.35 12.90
C LYS A 10 -19.54 17.02 14.34
N GLY A 11 -19.57 15.72 14.68
CA GLY A 11 -19.80 15.22 16.04
C GLY A 11 -21.25 15.38 16.55
N THR A 12 -22.19 15.83 15.71
CA THR A 12 -23.59 15.98 16.14
C THR A 12 -24.32 14.62 16.17
N ALA A 13 -25.40 14.55 16.96
CA ALA A 13 -26.23 13.37 17.09
C ALA A 13 -27.35 13.25 16.02
N ILE A 14 -27.18 13.91 14.87
CA ILE A 14 -28.18 13.85 13.80
C ILE A 14 -28.32 12.43 13.27
N LYS A 15 -29.57 12.04 12.96
CA LYS A 15 -29.88 10.72 12.36
C LYS A 15 -29.96 10.78 10.83
N GLY A 16 -30.18 11.94 10.26
CA GLY A 16 -30.30 12.22 8.83
C GLY A 16 -30.27 13.71 8.53
N LEU A 17 -30.27 14.05 7.27
CA LEU A 17 -30.39 15.43 6.79
C LEU A 17 -31.79 15.64 6.22
N PRO A 18 -32.37 16.84 6.34
CA PRO A 18 -33.66 17.19 5.71
C PRO A 18 -33.50 17.27 4.19
N LEU A 19 -34.58 17.03 3.46
CA LEU A 19 -34.60 17.17 1.99
C LEU A 19 -34.26 18.61 1.52
N SER A 20 -34.57 19.61 2.35
CA SER A 20 -34.25 21.01 2.07
C SER A 20 -32.75 21.30 1.94
N ILE A 21 -31.87 20.34 2.25
CA ILE A 21 -30.43 20.47 1.99
C ILE A 21 -30.15 20.78 0.52
N GLU A 22 -31.00 20.31 -0.41
CA GLU A 22 -30.85 20.52 -1.85
C GLU A 22 -30.87 22.00 -2.27
N TYR A 23 -31.44 22.90 -1.45
CA TYR A 23 -31.47 24.33 -1.73
C TYR A 23 -30.15 25.05 -1.40
N LEU A 24 -29.15 24.37 -0.84
CA LEU A 24 -27.84 24.95 -0.53
C LEU A 24 -26.91 24.90 -1.77
N ASN A 25 -27.30 25.57 -2.84
CA ASN A 25 -26.63 25.51 -4.14
C ASN A 25 -25.17 26.01 -4.12
N GLY A 26 -24.80 26.90 -3.18
CA GLY A 26 -23.45 27.40 -2.98
C GLY A 26 -22.54 26.48 -2.17
N LEU A 27 -23.09 25.38 -1.60
CA LEU A 27 -22.35 24.53 -0.67
C LEU A 27 -21.25 23.75 -1.38
N SER A 28 -19.99 24.03 -1.02
CA SER A 28 -18.80 23.37 -1.58
C SER A 28 -18.21 22.30 -0.66
N LEU A 29 -18.42 22.44 0.66
CA LEU A 29 -17.96 21.48 1.67
C LEU A 29 -19.09 21.15 2.64
N LEU A 30 -19.39 19.87 2.77
CA LEU A 30 -20.26 19.34 3.82
C LEU A 30 -19.48 18.39 4.72
N ASN A 31 -19.37 18.76 5.99
CA ASN A 31 -18.66 17.95 6.99
C ASN A 31 -19.66 17.36 7.99
N LEU A 32 -19.82 16.04 7.94
CA LEU A 32 -20.62 15.21 8.84
C LEU A 32 -19.73 14.23 9.64
N GLU A 33 -18.43 14.51 9.74
CA GLU A 33 -17.49 13.66 10.45
C GLU A 33 -17.96 13.39 11.88
N GLU A 34 -17.80 12.14 12.35
CA GLU A 34 -18.19 11.72 13.71
C GLU A 34 -19.71 11.82 14.03
N CYS A 35 -20.58 12.01 13.05
CA CYS A 35 -22.03 11.91 13.25
C CYS A 35 -22.41 10.43 13.46
N LYS A 36 -22.11 9.89 14.63
CA LYS A 36 -22.24 8.45 14.94
C LYS A 36 -23.68 7.94 14.89
N SER A 37 -24.66 8.83 15.00
CA SER A 37 -26.10 8.51 14.91
C SER A 37 -26.65 8.59 13.50
N LEU A 38 -25.86 9.04 12.52
CA LEU A 38 -26.29 9.21 11.12
C LEU A 38 -26.54 7.83 10.49
N GLU A 39 -27.78 7.57 10.11
CA GLU A 39 -28.23 6.29 9.54
C GLU A 39 -28.39 6.34 8.03
N SER A 40 -28.78 7.51 7.50
CA SER A 40 -29.04 7.68 6.07
C SER A 40 -28.77 9.11 5.61
N LEU A 41 -28.58 9.26 4.31
CA LEU A 41 -28.50 10.54 3.62
C LEU A 41 -29.66 10.63 2.60
N PRO A 42 -30.24 11.83 2.37
CA PRO A 42 -31.20 12.01 1.30
C PRO A 42 -30.48 11.96 -0.06
N GLY A 43 -31.15 11.38 -1.08
CA GLY A 43 -30.57 11.28 -2.42
C GLY A 43 -30.27 12.63 -3.08
N CYS A 44 -31.00 13.67 -2.69
CA CYS A 44 -30.78 15.03 -3.20
C CYS A 44 -29.41 15.64 -2.81
N ILE A 45 -28.67 15.03 -1.87
CA ILE A 45 -27.30 15.49 -1.56
C ILE A 45 -26.38 15.45 -2.78
N PHE A 46 -26.61 14.50 -3.69
CA PHE A 46 -25.86 14.38 -4.93
C PHE A 46 -26.36 15.29 -6.05
N LYS A 47 -27.37 16.14 -5.78
CA LYS A 47 -27.84 17.23 -6.66
C LYS A 47 -27.14 18.56 -6.38
N LEU A 48 -26.34 18.66 -5.31
CA LEU A 48 -25.61 19.87 -4.91
C LEU A 48 -24.47 20.16 -5.90
N LYS A 49 -24.74 20.96 -6.93
CA LYS A 49 -23.82 21.19 -8.06
C LYS A 49 -22.49 21.84 -7.68
N SER A 50 -22.42 22.55 -6.54
CA SER A 50 -21.19 23.17 -6.05
C SER A 50 -20.38 22.29 -5.09
N LEU A 51 -20.93 21.16 -4.63
CA LEU A 51 -20.32 20.33 -3.60
C LEU A 51 -19.06 19.64 -4.13
N LYS A 52 -17.91 20.03 -3.57
CA LYS A 52 -16.58 19.51 -3.94
C LYS A 52 -16.05 18.46 -2.94
N THR A 53 -16.47 18.59 -1.68
CA THR A 53 -15.98 17.73 -0.61
C THR A 53 -17.12 17.29 0.30
N LEU A 54 -17.29 15.97 0.45
CA LEU A 54 -18.22 15.35 1.39
C LEU A 54 -17.44 14.49 2.37
N ILE A 55 -17.58 14.80 3.68
CA ILE A 55 -16.90 14.10 4.76
C ILE A 55 -17.93 13.39 5.63
N LEU A 56 -17.84 12.05 5.66
CA LEU A 56 -18.71 11.15 6.40
C LEU A 56 -17.88 10.19 7.29
N SER A 57 -16.61 10.52 7.50
CA SER A 57 -15.72 9.65 8.28
C SER A 57 -16.26 9.48 9.71
N ASN A 58 -16.11 8.25 10.26
CA ASN A 58 -16.60 7.88 11.60
C ASN A 58 -18.15 7.90 11.78
N CYS A 59 -18.91 7.90 10.69
CA CYS A 59 -20.38 7.72 10.73
C CYS A 59 -20.69 6.22 10.81
N SER A 60 -20.50 5.60 11.98
CA SER A 60 -20.52 4.13 12.16
C SER A 60 -21.90 3.47 11.91
N ARG A 61 -23.00 4.23 12.01
CA ARG A 61 -24.36 3.75 11.72
C ARG A 61 -24.75 3.90 10.25
N LEU A 62 -23.99 4.63 9.44
CA LEU A 62 -24.26 4.80 8.00
C LEU A 62 -23.95 3.48 7.28
N LYS A 63 -25.01 2.75 6.87
CA LYS A 63 -24.89 1.41 6.27
C LYS A 63 -24.89 1.40 4.75
N LYS A 64 -25.43 2.45 4.13
CA LYS A 64 -25.49 2.61 2.66
C LYS A 64 -25.52 4.07 2.28
N LEU A 65 -25.02 4.37 1.10
CA LEU A 65 -25.25 5.67 0.42
C LEU A 65 -26.52 5.55 -0.44
N PRO A 66 -27.23 6.66 -0.67
CA PRO A 66 -28.35 6.67 -1.63
C PRO A 66 -27.83 6.49 -3.06
N GLU A 67 -28.68 6.00 -3.96
CA GLU A 67 -28.39 5.95 -5.38
C GLU A 67 -28.20 7.36 -5.95
N ILE A 68 -27.29 7.51 -6.89
CA ILE A 68 -26.90 8.75 -7.53
C ILE A 68 -27.61 8.80 -8.89
N GLN A 69 -28.54 9.72 -9.03
CA GLN A 69 -29.43 9.77 -10.19
C GLN A 69 -28.84 10.51 -11.40
N GLU A 70 -27.91 11.44 -11.15
CA GLU A 70 -27.36 12.33 -12.18
C GLU A 70 -25.83 12.42 -12.04
N ASN A 71 -25.17 12.74 -13.15
CA ASN A 71 -23.72 12.98 -13.14
C ASN A 71 -23.36 14.15 -12.22
N MET A 72 -22.37 13.91 -11.36
CA MET A 72 -21.88 14.87 -10.39
C MET A 72 -20.37 15.13 -10.59
N GLU A 73 -20.07 16.05 -11.48
CA GLU A 73 -18.68 16.41 -11.81
C GLU A 73 -18.00 17.26 -10.73
N SER A 74 -18.78 17.95 -9.90
CA SER A 74 -18.28 18.86 -8.87
C SER A 74 -17.60 18.12 -7.72
N LEU A 75 -18.10 16.93 -7.31
CA LEU A 75 -17.57 16.19 -6.16
C LEU A 75 -16.21 15.60 -6.47
N LYS A 76 -15.19 16.16 -5.81
CA LYS A 76 -13.78 15.75 -5.98
C LYS A 76 -13.28 14.82 -4.87
N LYS A 77 -13.83 14.97 -3.67
CA LYS A 77 -13.35 14.25 -2.49
C LYS A 77 -14.50 13.65 -1.70
N LEU A 78 -14.48 12.34 -1.50
CA LEU A 78 -15.45 11.61 -0.69
C LEU A 78 -14.71 10.81 0.39
N PHE A 79 -15.00 11.16 1.65
CA PHE A 79 -14.39 10.53 2.82
C PHE A 79 -15.45 9.69 3.54
N LEU A 80 -15.24 8.39 3.59
CA LEU A 80 -16.14 7.39 4.15
C LEU A 80 -15.41 6.49 5.17
N ASP A 81 -14.24 6.94 5.67
CA ASP A 81 -13.44 6.13 6.60
C ASP A 81 -14.25 5.77 7.85
N ASP A 82 -14.08 4.55 8.36
CA ASP A 82 -14.72 4.08 9.60
C ASP A 82 -16.26 4.15 9.59
N THR A 83 -16.90 3.97 8.43
CA THR A 83 -18.36 3.87 8.29
C THR A 83 -18.86 2.43 8.41
N GLY A 84 -20.17 2.30 8.61
CA GLY A 84 -20.88 0.99 8.64
C GLY A 84 -21.26 0.45 7.26
N LEU A 85 -20.75 1.03 6.17
CA LEU A 85 -21.08 0.67 4.80
C LEU A 85 -20.82 -0.81 4.52
N ARG A 86 -21.79 -1.47 3.87
CA ARG A 86 -21.68 -2.85 3.39
C ARG A 86 -21.33 -2.91 1.91
N GLU A 87 -21.78 -1.92 1.15
CA GLU A 87 -21.59 -1.77 -0.28
C GLU A 87 -21.63 -0.30 -0.68
N LEU A 88 -21.13 0.03 -1.85
CA LEU A 88 -21.34 1.30 -2.52
C LEU A 88 -22.52 1.17 -3.48
N PRO A 89 -23.24 2.27 -3.79
CA PRO A 89 -24.33 2.22 -4.76
C PRO A 89 -23.83 1.82 -6.14
N SER A 90 -24.65 1.09 -6.90
CA SER A 90 -24.33 0.70 -8.26
C SER A 90 -24.17 1.89 -9.20
N SER A 91 -24.81 2.99 -8.87
CA SER A 91 -24.74 4.30 -9.56
C SER A 91 -23.52 5.15 -9.18
N ILE A 92 -22.52 4.59 -8.48
CA ILE A 92 -21.30 5.33 -8.08
C ILE A 92 -20.57 5.95 -9.28
N GLU A 93 -20.73 5.39 -10.48
CA GLU A 93 -20.15 5.89 -11.73
C GLU A 93 -20.55 7.33 -12.05
N HIS A 94 -21.71 7.80 -11.57
CA HIS A 94 -22.17 9.17 -11.76
C HIS A 94 -21.32 10.21 -11.01
N LEU A 95 -20.46 9.78 -10.05
CA LEU A 95 -19.47 10.66 -9.44
C LEU A 95 -18.21 10.80 -10.35
N ASN A 96 -18.41 11.07 -11.62
CA ASN A 96 -17.40 11.08 -12.66
C ASN A 96 -16.27 12.10 -12.45
N GLY A 97 -16.51 13.13 -11.64
CA GLY A 97 -15.51 14.10 -11.22
C GLY A 97 -14.64 13.66 -10.03
N LEU A 98 -14.89 12.49 -9.42
CA LEU A 98 -14.25 12.08 -8.17
C LEU A 98 -12.77 11.78 -8.36
N VAL A 99 -11.94 12.46 -7.56
CA VAL A 99 -10.47 12.34 -7.57
C VAL A 99 -9.97 11.49 -6.40
N LEU A 100 -10.64 11.60 -5.24
CA LEU A 100 -10.24 10.92 -4.03
C LEU A 100 -11.42 10.22 -3.38
N LEU A 101 -11.29 8.90 -3.19
CA LEU A 101 -12.22 8.06 -2.43
C LEU A 101 -11.49 7.37 -1.29
N LYS A 102 -11.93 7.65 -0.05
CA LYS A 102 -11.42 6.98 1.14
C LYS A 102 -12.48 6.14 1.80
N LEU A 103 -12.16 4.88 2.04
CA LEU A 103 -13.00 3.85 2.66
C LEU A 103 -12.21 3.07 3.72
N LYS A 104 -11.25 3.73 4.38
CA LYS A 104 -10.41 3.08 5.39
C LYS A 104 -11.29 2.53 6.52
N ASN A 105 -10.98 1.31 6.97
CA ASN A 105 -11.67 0.63 8.08
C ASN A 105 -13.19 0.44 7.89
N CYS A 106 -13.70 0.46 6.67
CA CYS A 106 -15.08 0.01 6.40
C CYS A 106 -15.14 -1.51 6.51
N LYS A 107 -15.07 -2.03 7.74
CA LYS A 107 -14.90 -3.47 8.02
C LYS A 107 -16.00 -4.36 7.45
N ARG A 108 -17.21 -3.79 7.22
CA ARG A 108 -18.38 -4.51 6.69
C ARG A 108 -18.51 -4.39 5.17
N LEU A 109 -17.61 -3.65 4.50
CA LEU A 109 -17.63 -3.50 3.05
C LEU A 109 -17.20 -4.83 2.41
N ALA A 110 -18.16 -5.56 1.84
CA ALA A 110 -17.95 -6.90 1.31
C ALA A 110 -17.54 -6.90 -0.17
N SER A 111 -17.98 -5.91 -0.94
CA SER A 111 -17.68 -5.79 -2.37
C SER A 111 -17.65 -4.33 -2.82
N LEU A 112 -16.99 -4.12 -3.94
CA LEU A 112 -17.09 -2.87 -4.72
C LEU A 112 -17.90 -3.17 -5.97
N PRO A 113 -18.81 -2.28 -6.41
CA PRO A 113 -19.53 -2.46 -7.68
C PRO A 113 -18.57 -2.29 -8.86
N GLU A 114 -18.79 -3.02 -9.95
CA GLU A 114 -17.98 -2.89 -11.18
C GLU A 114 -18.03 -1.47 -11.75
N SER A 115 -19.12 -0.74 -11.52
CA SER A 115 -19.28 0.66 -11.93
C SER A 115 -18.23 1.61 -11.33
N ILE A 116 -17.55 1.24 -10.22
CA ILE A 116 -16.44 2.05 -9.68
C ILE A 116 -15.31 2.22 -10.71
N CYS A 117 -15.15 1.26 -11.61
CA CYS A 117 -14.14 1.29 -12.67
C CYS A 117 -14.40 2.38 -13.71
N LYS A 118 -15.59 2.95 -13.74
CA LYS A 118 -15.95 4.08 -14.61
C LYS A 118 -15.56 5.45 -14.03
N LEU A 119 -15.02 5.49 -12.81
CA LEU A 119 -14.51 6.72 -12.18
C LEU A 119 -13.14 7.10 -12.78
N THR A 120 -13.11 7.47 -14.05
CA THR A 120 -11.87 7.71 -14.81
C THR A 120 -11.02 8.87 -14.27
N SER A 121 -11.60 9.79 -13.49
CA SER A 121 -10.87 10.87 -12.80
C SER A 121 -10.21 10.44 -11.48
N LEU A 122 -10.48 9.22 -11.00
CA LEU A 122 -10.04 8.77 -9.67
C LEU A 122 -8.52 8.59 -9.62
N GLN A 123 -7.87 9.33 -8.73
CA GLN A 123 -6.42 9.29 -8.53
C GLN A 123 -6.02 8.52 -7.27
N THR A 124 -6.86 8.55 -6.25
CA THR A 124 -6.57 7.88 -4.97
C THR A 124 -7.76 7.06 -4.51
N LEU A 125 -7.53 5.76 -4.34
CA LEU A 125 -8.47 4.81 -3.73
C LEU A 125 -7.84 4.19 -2.49
N THR A 126 -8.49 4.36 -1.33
CA THR A 126 -8.04 3.76 -0.07
C THR A 126 -9.11 2.83 0.50
N LEU A 127 -8.76 1.56 0.61
CA LEU A 127 -9.60 0.45 1.10
C LEU A 127 -8.99 -0.23 2.34
N SER A 128 -7.93 0.36 2.90
CA SER A 128 -7.18 -0.27 3.99
C SER A 128 -8.08 -0.55 5.19
N GLY A 129 -8.01 -1.78 5.72
CA GLY A 129 -8.83 -2.21 6.85
C GLY A 129 -10.26 -2.67 6.51
N CYS A 130 -10.64 -2.73 5.22
CA CYS A 130 -11.89 -3.35 4.78
C CYS A 130 -11.76 -4.88 4.81
N SER A 131 -11.83 -5.47 5.99
CA SER A 131 -11.49 -6.89 6.21
C SER A 131 -12.42 -7.87 5.52
N GLU A 132 -13.67 -7.50 5.23
CA GLU A 132 -14.63 -8.34 4.50
C GLU A 132 -14.50 -8.22 2.98
N LEU A 133 -13.75 -7.26 2.46
CA LEU A 133 -13.54 -7.08 1.01
C LEU A 133 -12.59 -8.16 0.49
N LYS A 134 -13.12 -9.14 -0.27
CA LYS A 134 -12.39 -10.33 -0.73
C LYS A 134 -11.81 -10.21 -2.13
N LYS A 135 -12.30 -9.31 -2.96
CA LYS A 135 -11.80 -9.08 -4.32
C LYS A 135 -11.94 -7.63 -4.74
N LEU A 136 -11.10 -7.22 -5.67
CA LEU A 136 -11.26 -5.97 -6.43
C LEU A 136 -12.10 -6.25 -7.67
N PRO A 137 -12.77 -5.24 -8.25
CA PRO A 137 -13.43 -5.34 -9.54
C PRO A 137 -12.51 -5.84 -10.66
N ASP A 138 -13.04 -6.60 -11.58
CA ASP A 138 -12.23 -7.23 -12.63
C ASP A 138 -11.64 -6.20 -13.61
N ASP A 139 -12.33 -5.07 -13.83
CA ASP A 139 -11.92 -4.01 -14.77
C ASP A 139 -11.21 -2.82 -14.08
N MET A 140 -10.47 -3.07 -12.99
CA MET A 140 -9.70 -2.01 -12.30
C MET A 140 -8.78 -1.21 -13.23
N GLY A 141 -8.33 -1.84 -14.32
CA GLY A 141 -7.47 -1.21 -15.33
C GLY A 141 -8.10 -0.01 -16.04
N SER A 142 -9.42 0.13 -16.03
CA SER A 142 -10.11 1.28 -16.59
C SER A 142 -9.91 2.58 -15.80
N LEU A 143 -9.42 2.50 -14.55
CA LEU A 143 -9.10 3.67 -13.72
C LEU A 143 -7.78 4.34 -14.16
N GLN A 144 -7.72 4.82 -15.39
CA GLN A 144 -6.50 5.31 -16.07
C GLN A 144 -5.80 6.49 -15.38
N CYS A 145 -6.48 7.18 -14.45
CA CYS A 145 -5.88 8.26 -13.66
C CYS A 145 -5.43 7.80 -12.25
N LEU A 146 -5.56 6.49 -11.94
CA LEU A 146 -5.24 6.00 -10.60
C LEU A 146 -3.73 6.05 -10.34
N VAL A 147 -3.36 6.84 -9.33
CA VAL A 147 -1.97 7.03 -8.86
C VAL A 147 -1.70 6.23 -7.59
N LYS A 148 -2.71 6.11 -6.71
CA LYS A 148 -2.54 5.47 -5.40
C LYS A 148 -3.67 4.49 -5.11
N LEU A 149 -3.32 3.20 -4.96
CA LEU A 149 -4.20 2.14 -4.48
C LEU A 149 -3.65 1.59 -3.15
N LYS A 150 -4.42 1.76 -2.08
CA LYS A 150 -4.09 1.23 -0.77
C LYS A 150 -5.19 0.30 -0.29
N ALA A 151 -4.89 -0.98 -0.11
CA ALA A 151 -5.82 -2.01 0.31
C ALA A 151 -5.21 -2.90 1.43
N ASN A 152 -4.48 -2.28 2.36
CA ASN A 152 -3.83 -2.99 3.46
C ASN A 152 -4.86 -3.62 4.40
N GLY A 153 -4.61 -4.85 4.87
CA GLY A 153 -5.48 -5.52 5.83
C GLY A 153 -6.89 -5.78 5.31
N THR A 154 -7.04 -5.91 4.00
CA THR A 154 -8.28 -6.39 3.38
C THR A 154 -8.29 -7.91 3.29
N GLY A 155 -9.48 -8.46 3.02
CA GLY A 155 -9.64 -9.88 2.71
C GLY A 155 -9.33 -10.25 1.27
N ILE A 156 -8.71 -9.36 0.50
CA ILE A 156 -8.42 -9.56 -0.93
C ILE A 156 -7.56 -10.80 -1.13
N GLN A 157 -8.08 -11.70 -1.94
CA GLN A 157 -7.46 -12.98 -2.26
C GLN A 157 -6.72 -12.94 -3.60
N GLU A 158 -7.23 -12.14 -4.53
CA GLU A 158 -6.72 -12.03 -5.90
C GLU A 158 -6.71 -10.57 -6.34
N VAL A 159 -5.68 -10.23 -7.10
CA VAL A 159 -5.56 -8.93 -7.76
C VAL A 159 -5.91 -9.14 -9.23
N PRO A 160 -6.87 -8.40 -9.79
CA PRO A 160 -7.28 -8.59 -11.17
C PRO A 160 -6.12 -8.31 -12.12
N THR A 161 -6.04 -9.09 -13.21
CA THR A 161 -4.98 -8.93 -14.22
C THR A 161 -5.02 -7.55 -14.88
N SER A 162 -6.19 -6.94 -14.97
CA SER A 162 -6.37 -5.59 -15.51
C SER A 162 -5.58 -4.51 -14.78
N ILE A 163 -5.11 -4.77 -13.54
CA ILE A 163 -4.24 -3.82 -12.80
C ILE A 163 -2.98 -3.46 -13.59
N THR A 164 -2.55 -4.35 -14.51
CA THR A 164 -1.41 -4.11 -15.40
C THR A 164 -1.62 -2.92 -16.34
N LEU A 165 -2.86 -2.51 -16.56
CA LEU A 165 -3.20 -1.37 -17.41
C LEU A 165 -3.11 -0.03 -16.69
N LEU A 166 -2.85 -0.02 -15.38
CA LEU A 166 -2.72 1.20 -14.57
C LEU A 166 -1.33 1.85 -14.74
N THR A 167 -1.09 2.44 -15.89
CA THR A 167 0.21 3.00 -16.25
C THR A 167 0.67 4.20 -15.41
N LYS A 168 -0.25 4.85 -14.68
CA LYS A 168 0.06 5.98 -13.77
C LYS A 168 0.18 5.57 -12.31
N LEU A 169 0.07 4.27 -11.99
CA LEU A 169 0.08 3.81 -10.61
C LEU A 169 1.47 3.95 -9.98
N GLU A 170 1.62 4.87 -9.05
CA GLU A 170 2.86 5.12 -8.31
C GLU A 170 2.93 4.38 -6.97
N VAL A 171 1.78 4.16 -6.32
CA VAL A 171 1.72 3.54 -5.00
C VAL A 171 0.72 2.38 -5.03
N LEU A 172 1.23 1.17 -4.82
CA LEU A 172 0.45 -0.03 -4.60
C LEU A 172 0.78 -0.60 -3.21
N SER A 173 -0.24 -0.71 -2.37
CA SER A 173 -0.07 -1.24 -1.02
C SER A 173 -1.16 -2.26 -0.71
N LEU A 174 -0.76 -3.51 -0.53
CA LEU A 174 -1.59 -4.69 -0.27
C LEU A 174 -1.17 -5.39 1.04
N ALA A 175 -0.51 -4.66 1.94
CA ALA A 175 0.02 -5.24 3.18
C ALA A 175 -1.05 -6.00 3.98
N GLY A 176 -0.71 -7.21 4.45
CA GLY A 176 -1.63 -8.02 5.24
C GLY A 176 -2.79 -8.65 4.48
N CYS A 177 -2.79 -8.61 3.14
CA CYS A 177 -3.73 -9.36 2.31
C CYS A 177 -3.32 -10.84 2.32
N LYS A 178 -3.95 -11.65 3.17
CA LYS A 178 -3.47 -13.02 3.47
C LYS A 178 -3.86 -14.07 2.43
N GLY A 179 -4.57 -13.73 1.36
CA GLY A 179 -5.10 -14.74 0.45
C GLY A 179 -6.18 -15.64 1.12
N GLY A 180 -7.02 -16.30 0.33
CA GLY A 180 -8.00 -17.26 0.86
C GLY A 180 -7.37 -18.56 1.36
N GLU A 181 -8.10 -19.30 2.21
CA GLU A 181 -7.73 -20.66 2.67
C GLU A 181 -7.83 -21.76 1.60
N SER A 182 -8.08 -21.40 0.35
CA SER A 182 -7.93 -22.30 -0.81
C SER A 182 -6.50 -22.87 -0.78
N LYS A 183 -6.32 -24.15 -1.10
CA LYS A 183 -5.06 -24.92 -1.04
C LYS A 183 -3.83 -24.25 -1.68
N SER A 184 -3.96 -23.07 -2.18
CA SER A 184 -2.97 -22.15 -2.73
C SER A 184 -2.95 -20.86 -1.90
N ARG A 185 -2.21 -20.89 -0.79
CA ARG A 185 -2.22 -19.89 0.30
C ARG A 185 -1.35 -18.65 0.02
N ASN A 186 -1.13 -18.28 -1.22
CA ASN A 186 -0.16 -17.23 -1.54
C ASN A 186 -0.78 -16.14 -2.40
N LEU A 187 -0.67 -14.88 -1.97
CA LEU A 187 -0.88 -13.73 -2.83
C LEU A 187 -0.02 -13.83 -4.12
N ALA A 188 1.08 -14.58 -4.07
CA ALA A 188 1.90 -14.93 -5.22
C ALA A 188 1.18 -15.72 -6.30
N LEU A 189 0.18 -16.53 -5.93
CA LEU A 189 -0.69 -17.20 -6.90
C LEU A 189 -1.80 -16.28 -7.40
N CYS A 190 -2.15 -15.27 -6.61
CA CYS A 190 -3.04 -14.19 -7.05
C CYS A 190 -2.36 -13.27 -8.08
N LEU A 191 -1.04 -13.28 -8.12
CA LEU A 191 -0.22 -12.59 -9.10
C LEU A 191 0.18 -13.52 -10.28
N ARG A 192 -0.15 -14.81 -10.20
CA ARG A 192 -0.01 -15.77 -11.29
C ARG A 192 -1.37 -15.87 -11.98
N SER A 193 -1.43 -15.47 -13.25
CA SER A 193 -2.54 -15.86 -14.13
C SER A 193 -2.77 -17.37 -14.03
N SER A 194 -4.03 -17.82 -14.04
CA SER A 194 -4.44 -19.23 -14.13
C SER A 194 -3.48 -20.03 -15.00
N PRO A 195 -3.29 -21.35 -14.76
CA PRO A 195 -2.36 -22.18 -15.51
C PRO A 195 -2.85 -22.41 -16.93
N THR A 196 -2.97 -21.37 -17.72
CA THR A 196 -3.09 -21.45 -19.17
C THR A 196 -1.70 -21.30 -19.74
N LYS A 197 -1.21 -22.43 -20.28
CA LYS A 197 0.00 -22.61 -21.06
C LYS A 197 0.77 -21.32 -21.43
N GLY A 198 1.93 -21.10 -20.81
CA GLY A 198 3.05 -20.39 -21.43
C GLY A 198 3.16 -18.88 -21.18
N LEU A 199 2.29 -18.23 -20.43
CA LEU A 199 2.44 -16.82 -20.10
C LEU A 199 3.15 -16.64 -18.74
N ARG A 200 4.31 -15.99 -18.77
CA ARG A 200 5.06 -15.59 -17.57
C ARG A 200 4.19 -14.65 -16.73
N PRO A 201 4.28 -14.66 -15.39
CA PRO A 201 3.53 -13.74 -14.53
C PRO A 201 4.00 -12.31 -14.77
N SER A 202 3.22 -11.57 -15.56
CA SER A 202 3.65 -10.36 -16.27
C SER A 202 3.10 -9.06 -15.66
N PHE A 203 2.62 -9.10 -14.43
CA PHE A 203 1.93 -7.94 -13.87
C PHE A 203 2.88 -6.90 -13.27
N LEU A 204 3.88 -7.28 -12.47
CA LEU A 204 4.83 -6.31 -11.92
C LEU A 204 5.67 -5.61 -13.00
N PRO A 205 6.21 -6.33 -14.01
CA PRO A 205 6.99 -5.69 -15.05
C PRO A 205 6.28 -4.60 -15.84
N VAL A 206 4.97 -4.58 -15.85
CA VAL A 206 4.20 -3.58 -16.60
C VAL A 206 3.88 -2.33 -15.78
N LEU A 207 4.00 -2.40 -14.46
CA LEU A 207 3.78 -1.25 -13.57
C LEU A 207 5.03 -0.36 -13.45
N TYR A 208 5.58 0.05 -14.58
CA TYR A 208 6.84 0.80 -14.67
C TYR A 208 6.82 2.16 -13.95
N SER A 209 5.66 2.75 -13.70
CA SER A 209 5.53 4.00 -12.94
C SER A 209 5.57 3.81 -11.42
N LEU A 210 5.62 2.55 -10.95
CA LEU A 210 5.51 2.24 -9.54
C LEU A 210 6.72 2.76 -8.75
N ARG A 211 6.46 3.60 -7.76
CA ARG A 211 7.47 4.17 -6.85
C ARG A 211 7.48 3.48 -5.49
N LYS A 212 6.31 3.03 -5.03
CA LYS A 212 6.16 2.37 -3.72
C LYS A 212 5.33 1.12 -3.85
N LEU A 213 5.94 -0.02 -3.51
CA LEU A 213 5.29 -1.32 -3.43
C LEU A 213 5.35 -1.83 -1.99
N ASN A 214 4.18 -2.11 -1.41
CA ASN A 214 4.10 -2.75 -0.11
C ASN A 214 3.31 -4.06 -0.22
N LEU A 215 4.00 -5.17 0.00
CA LEU A 215 3.48 -6.53 0.05
C LEU A 215 3.79 -7.18 1.41
N SER A 216 3.94 -6.39 2.47
CA SER A 216 4.26 -6.92 3.80
C SER A 216 3.13 -7.79 4.34
N GLY A 217 3.48 -8.91 4.99
CA GLY A 217 2.49 -9.81 5.61
C GLY A 217 1.51 -10.46 4.64
N CYS A 218 1.87 -10.59 3.37
CA CYS A 218 1.04 -11.19 2.32
C CYS A 218 1.22 -12.72 2.22
N ASN A 219 1.93 -13.33 3.16
CA ASN A 219 2.23 -14.76 3.17
C ASN A 219 2.94 -15.24 1.88
N LEU A 220 3.83 -14.41 1.35
CA LEU A 220 4.63 -14.76 0.18
C LEU A 220 5.61 -15.88 0.53
N LEU A 221 5.61 -16.94 -0.28
CA LEU A 221 6.56 -18.06 -0.19
C LEU A 221 7.64 -17.92 -1.25
N GLU A 222 8.57 -18.89 -1.25
CA GLU A 222 9.64 -18.96 -2.23
C GLU A 222 9.07 -18.99 -3.67
N GLY A 223 9.72 -18.23 -4.58
CA GLY A 223 9.29 -18.10 -5.97
C GLY A 223 8.02 -17.28 -6.18
N ALA A 224 7.51 -16.61 -5.13
CA ALA A 224 6.33 -15.75 -5.20
C ALA A 224 6.56 -14.47 -5.99
N LEU A 225 7.77 -13.93 -5.91
CA LEU A 225 8.16 -12.76 -6.68
C LEU A 225 8.76 -13.17 -8.02
N PRO A 226 8.57 -12.38 -9.08
CA PRO A 226 9.29 -12.57 -10.33
C PRO A 226 10.80 -12.55 -10.09
N SER A 227 11.55 -13.40 -10.79
CA SER A 227 13.01 -13.45 -10.70
C SER A 227 13.69 -12.16 -11.17
N ASP A 228 13.04 -11.40 -12.04
CA ASP A 228 13.51 -10.11 -12.53
C ASP A 228 12.47 -9.02 -12.24
N LEU A 229 12.89 -8.00 -11.51
CA LEU A 229 12.12 -6.81 -11.17
C LEU A 229 12.70 -5.55 -11.85
N SER A 230 13.65 -5.68 -12.76
CA SER A 230 14.38 -4.56 -13.39
C SER A 230 13.49 -3.55 -14.10
N SER A 231 12.34 -4.00 -14.57
CA SER A 231 11.33 -3.13 -15.19
C SER A 231 10.73 -2.08 -14.24
N LEU A 232 10.77 -2.33 -12.93
CA LEU A 232 10.32 -1.36 -11.92
C LEU A 232 11.37 -0.24 -11.71
N SER A 233 11.81 0.36 -12.79
CA SER A 233 12.93 1.33 -12.80
C SER A 233 12.68 2.59 -11.94
N TRP A 234 11.44 2.91 -11.63
CA TRP A 234 11.05 4.03 -10.77
C TRP A 234 10.85 3.64 -9.31
N LEU A 235 11.00 2.36 -8.95
CA LEU A 235 10.73 1.90 -7.60
C LEU A 235 11.73 2.49 -6.60
N GLU A 236 11.21 3.23 -5.62
CA GLU A 236 11.97 3.90 -4.56
C GLU A 236 11.88 3.17 -3.21
N CYS A 237 10.76 2.47 -2.98
CA CYS A 237 10.48 1.79 -1.72
C CYS A 237 9.82 0.45 -1.97
N LEU A 238 10.45 -0.62 -1.47
CA LEU A 238 9.94 -1.99 -1.48
C LEU A 238 9.82 -2.49 -0.04
N ASP A 239 8.61 -2.83 0.37
CA ASP A 239 8.35 -3.44 1.67
C ASP A 239 7.82 -4.85 1.48
N LEU A 240 8.60 -5.82 1.89
CA LEU A 240 8.34 -7.26 1.83
C LEU A 240 8.32 -7.90 3.23
N SER A 241 8.25 -7.10 4.29
CA SER A 241 8.29 -7.56 5.68
C SER A 241 7.25 -8.64 5.98
N ARG A 242 7.51 -9.46 7.01
CA ARG A 242 6.54 -10.46 7.52
C ARG A 242 6.09 -11.48 6.47
N ASN A 243 6.98 -11.87 5.55
CA ASN A 243 6.77 -12.92 4.57
C ASN A 243 7.66 -14.14 4.87
N SER A 244 7.39 -15.26 4.19
CA SER A 244 8.02 -16.56 4.50
C SER A 244 8.89 -17.09 3.37
N PHE A 245 9.34 -16.24 2.45
CA PHE A 245 10.30 -16.62 1.41
C PHE A 245 11.69 -16.86 2.01
N ILE A 246 12.48 -17.71 1.35
CA ILE A 246 13.84 -18.07 1.75
C ILE A 246 14.84 -17.11 1.11
N THR A 247 14.56 -16.67 -0.11
CA THR A 247 15.38 -15.74 -0.88
C THR A 247 14.56 -14.61 -1.48
N VAL A 248 15.21 -13.50 -1.78
CA VAL A 248 14.63 -12.36 -2.50
C VAL A 248 15.33 -12.26 -3.86
N PRO A 249 14.61 -11.95 -4.95
CA PRO A 249 15.21 -11.73 -6.26
C PRO A 249 16.33 -10.68 -6.23
N ASN A 250 17.23 -10.74 -7.20
CA ASN A 250 18.28 -9.73 -7.35
C ASN A 250 17.66 -8.34 -7.56
N LEU A 251 18.08 -7.37 -6.75
CA LEU A 251 17.56 -5.99 -6.75
C LEU A 251 18.61 -4.98 -7.27
N SER A 252 19.81 -5.42 -7.64
CA SER A 252 20.92 -4.54 -8.09
C SER A 252 20.54 -3.69 -9.31
N ARG A 253 19.59 -4.19 -10.13
CA ARG A 253 19.10 -3.51 -11.34
C ARG A 253 17.97 -2.51 -11.10
N LEU A 254 17.63 -2.20 -9.84
CA LEU A 254 16.62 -1.19 -9.50
C LEU A 254 17.28 0.17 -9.24
N PRO A 255 17.44 1.02 -10.24
CA PRO A 255 18.33 2.20 -10.17
C PRO A 255 17.85 3.28 -9.20
N ARG A 256 16.59 3.24 -8.76
CA ARG A 256 16.00 4.24 -7.85
C ARG A 256 15.60 3.68 -6.51
N LEU A 257 15.86 2.39 -6.25
CA LEU A 257 15.47 1.77 -4.98
C LEU A 257 16.34 2.32 -3.84
N LYS A 258 15.71 3.10 -2.97
CA LYS A 258 16.31 3.74 -1.80
C LYS A 258 16.01 3.00 -0.51
N ARG A 259 14.85 2.34 -0.42
CA ARG A 259 14.38 1.70 0.81
C ARG A 259 13.92 0.28 0.54
N LEU A 260 14.56 -0.67 1.22
CA LEU A 260 14.16 -2.06 1.27
C LEU A 260 13.83 -2.44 2.72
N ILE A 261 12.63 -2.98 2.94
CA ILE A 261 12.14 -3.37 4.26
C ILE A 261 11.80 -4.86 4.22
N LEU A 262 12.47 -5.63 5.06
CA LEU A 262 12.40 -7.10 5.16
C LEU A 262 12.17 -7.56 6.60
N GLU A 263 11.66 -6.66 7.47
CA GLU A 263 11.48 -6.96 8.90
C GLU A 263 10.63 -8.20 9.13
N HIS A 264 11.00 -9.02 10.13
CA HIS A 264 10.29 -10.25 10.51
C HIS A 264 10.17 -11.31 9.38
N CYS A 265 11.07 -11.32 8.40
CA CYS A 265 11.18 -12.39 7.40
C CYS A 265 11.95 -13.57 8.00
N LYS A 266 11.30 -14.32 8.90
CA LYS A 266 11.98 -15.36 9.72
C LYS A 266 12.60 -16.50 8.94
N SER A 267 12.16 -16.77 7.71
CA SER A 267 12.68 -17.83 6.84
C SER A 267 13.78 -17.36 5.88
N LEU A 268 14.01 -16.04 5.81
CA LEU A 268 15.00 -15.43 4.91
C LEU A 268 16.41 -15.86 5.32
N ARG A 269 17.15 -16.51 4.41
CA ARG A 269 18.52 -16.99 4.64
C ARG A 269 19.60 -16.09 4.06
N SER A 270 19.31 -15.43 2.96
CA SER A 270 20.29 -14.55 2.30
C SER A 270 19.65 -13.27 1.82
N LEU A 271 20.39 -12.17 1.93
CA LEU A 271 20.00 -10.91 1.29
C LEU A 271 20.42 -10.93 -0.18
N PRO A 272 19.60 -10.30 -1.05
CA PRO A 272 19.94 -10.16 -2.46
C PRO A 272 21.08 -9.15 -2.66
N GLU A 273 21.67 -9.17 -3.83
CA GLU A 273 22.53 -8.06 -4.26
C GLU A 273 21.70 -6.77 -4.33
N LEU A 274 22.21 -5.72 -3.68
CA LEU A 274 21.52 -4.44 -3.54
C LEU A 274 22.04 -3.41 -4.55
N PRO A 275 21.18 -2.46 -4.98
CA PRO A 275 21.61 -1.37 -5.83
C PRO A 275 22.51 -0.39 -5.08
N SER A 276 23.34 0.32 -5.84
CA SER A 276 24.34 1.26 -5.30
C SER A 276 23.75 2.46 -4.55
N ASN A 277 22.49 2.80 -4.80
CA ASN A 277 21.82 3.97 -4.25
C ASN A 277 20.84 3.64 -3.11
N ILE A 278 20.93 2.43 -2.54
CA ILE A 278 20.16 2.08 -1.35
C ILE A 278 20.55 2.99 -0.18
N GLU A 279 19.57 3.57 0.49
CA GLU A 279 19.75 4.45 1.64
C GLU A 279 19.32 3.77 2.94
N LYS A 280 18.29 2.92 2.87
CA LYS A 280 17.71 2.28 4.03
C LYS A 280 17.42 0.80 3.79
N LEU A 281 18.01 -0.06 4.64
CA LEU A 281 17.74 -1.49 4.69
C LEU A 281 17.31 -1.85 6.11
N LEU A 282 16.10 -2.36 6.27
CA LEU A 282 15.58 -2.86 7.53
C LEU A 282 15.33 -4.35 7.41
N ALA A 283 16.10 -5.15 8.11
CA ALA A 283 15.99 -6.61 8.15
C ALA A 283 15.95 -7.13 9.60
N ASN A 284 15.28 -6.39 10.48
CA ASN A 284 15.14 -6.78 11.88
C ASN A 284 14.31 -8.06 12.02
N ASP A 285 14.65 -8.90 13.00
CA ASP A 285 13.96 -10.16 13.30
C ASP A 285 13.98 -11.19 12.15
N CYS A 286 14.98 -11.13 11.26
CA CYS A 286 15.27 -12.14 10.25
C CYS A 286 16.14 -13.25 10.86
N THR A 287 15.53 -14.06 11.74
CA THR A 287 16.24 -15.02 12.60
C THR A 287 17.00 -16.13 11.86
N SER A 288 16.68 -16.41 10.60
CA SER A 288 17.37 -17.38 9.75
C SER A 288 18.38 -16.76 8.79
N LEU A 289 18.61 -15.45 8.85
CA LEU A 289 19.51 -14.75 7.94
C LEU A 289 20.97 -15.14 8.24
N GLU A 290 21.63 -15.79 7.26
CA GLU A 290 22.98 -16.36 7.37
C GLU A 290 24.00 -15.55 6.57
N THR A 291 23.59 -15.00 5.43
CA THR A 291 24.52 -14.36 4.50
C THR A 291 24.01 -13.05 3.95
N PHE A 292 24.95 -12.17 3.71
CA PHE A 292 24.74 -10.91 3.00
C PHE A 292 25.65 -10.93 1.76
N SER A 293 25.05 -10.96 0.58
CA SER A 293 25.83 -10.92 -0.67
C SER A 293 26.61 -9.62 -0.74
N ASN A 294 27.96 -9.74 -0.77
CA ASN A 294 28.83 -8.58 -0.84
C ASN A 294 28.55 -7.83 -2.16
N PRO A 295 28.05 -6.61 -2.11
CA PRO A 295 27.77 -5.91 -3.34
C PRO A 295 29.08 -5.56 -4.03
N SER A 296 29.20 -5.88 -5.31
CA SER A 296 30.20 -5.27 -6.21
C SER A 296 30.19 -3.75 -6.14
N SER A 297 29.14 -3.19 -5.57
CA SER A 297 28.86 -1.77 -5.32
C SER A 297 29.24 -1.25 -3.93
N ALA A 298 29.90 -2.05 -3.06
CA ALA A 298 30.31 -1.56 -1.72
C ALA A 298 31.13 -0.26 -1.79
N TYR A 299 31.89 -0.07 -2.85
CA TYR A 299 32.59 1.18 -3.12
C TYR A 299 31.64 2.36 -3.49
N ALA A 300 30.48 2.07 -4.05
CA ALA A 300 29.50 3.11 -4.41
C ALA A 300 28.82 3.73 -3.19
N TRP A 301 28.71 2.96 -2.09
CA TRP A 301 28.13 3.47 -0.83
C TRP A 301 29.04 4.45 -0.08
N ARG A 302 30.31 4.52 -0.45
CA ARG A 302 31.30 5.47 0.11
C ARG A 302 30.84 6.92 0.07
N ASN A 303 30.03 7.28 -0.91
CA ASN A 303 29.58 8.67 -1.12
C ASN A 303 28.17 8.94 -0.55
N SER A 304 27.52 7.93 0.05
CA SER A 304 26.17 8.07 0.61
C SER A 304 26.24 8.70 2.02
N ARG A 305 25.67 9.89 2.16
CA ARG A 305 25.73 10.67 3.43
C ARG A 305 24.87 10.08 4.55
N HIS A 306 23.90 9.22 4.26
CA HIS A 306 22.93 8.70 5.24
C HIS A 306 22.54 7.25 4.93
N LEU A 307 23.38 6.29 5.31
CA LEU A 307 23.00 4.87 5.27
C LEU A 307 22.37 4.47 6.60
N ASN A 308 21.22 3.78 6.54
CA ASN A 308 20.53 3.24 7.71
C ASN A 308 20.25 1.75 7.47
N PHE A 309 21.14 0.89 7.96
CA PHE A 309 21.02 -0.56 7.90
C PHE A 309 20.76 -1.11 9.28
N GLN A 310 19.72 -1.92 9.45
CA GLN A 310 19.31 -2.49 10.74
C GLN A 310 19.10 -3.99 10.61
N PHE A 311 19.73 -4.75 11.53
CA PHE A 311 19.73 -6.21 11.58
C PHE A 311 19.53 -6.70 13.02
N TYR A 312 18.60 -6.08 13.77
CA TYR A 312 18.33 -6.54 15.14
C TYR A 312 17.78 -7.97 15.11
N ASN A 313 18.24 -8.81 16.07
CA ASN A 313 17.81 -10.20 16.21
C ASN A 313 18.09 -11.11 14.99
N CYS A 314 19.12 -10.80 14.20
CA CYS A 314 19.61 -11.66 13.10
C CYS A 314 20.78 -12.51 13.59
N PHE A 315 20.53 -13.43 14.54
CA PHE A 315 21.58 -14.16 15.27
C PHE A 315 22.46 -15.01 14.36
N ARG A 316 21.91 -15.68 13.34
CA ARG A 316 22.69 -16.54 12.42
C ARG A 316 23.64 -15.75 11.51
N LEU A 317 23.42 -14.47 11.33
CA LEU A 317 24.32 -13.62 10.56
C LEU A 317 25.68 -13.47 11.24
N VAL A 318 25.72 -13.58 12.58
CA VAL A 318 26.92 -13.43 13.41
C VAL A 318 27.63 -14.77 13.65
N GLU A 319 26.88 -15.89 13.70
CA GLU A 319 27.44 -17.23 13.96
C GLU A 319 28.33 -17.73 12.82
N ASN A 320 28.20 -17.16 11.62
CA ASN A 320 29.00 -17.54 10.45
C ASN A 320 30.35 -16.79 10.42
N GLU A 321 31.18 -16.98 11.44
CA GLU A 321 32.48 -16.30 11.60
C GLU A 321 33.49 -16.54 10.46
N GLN A 322 33.25 -17.53 9.60
CA GLN A 322 34.09 -17.81 8.44
C GLN A 322 33.75 -17.02 7.19
N SER A 323 32.71 -16.20 7.20
CA SER A 323 32.40 -15.41 6.04
C SER A 323 33.07 -14.03 6.16
N ASP A 324 33.92 -13.70 5.19
CA ASP A 324 34.43 -12.33 4.91
C ASP A 324 33.32 -11.27 4.84
N ASN A 325 32.07 -11.70 4.92
CA ASN A 325 30.87 -10.93 4.74
C ASN A 325 30.54 -9.99 5.90
N VAL A 326 30.71 -10.45 7.16
CA VAL A 326 30.49 -9.58 8.34
C VAL A 326 31.57 -8.49 8.37
N GLU A 327 32.81 -8.88 8.06
CA GLU A 327 33.90 -7.93 7.94
C GLU A 327 33.69 -6.95 6.78
N ALA A 328 33.16 -7.39 5.65
CA ALA A 328 32.82 -6.53 4.52
C ALA A 328 31.65 -5.56 4.84
N ILE A 329 30.63 -6.01 5.58
CA ILE A 329 29.56 -5.15 6.10
C ILE A 329 30.15 -4.15 7.10
N LEU A 330 30.96 -4.63 8.04
CA LEU A 330 31.60 -3.78 9.05
C LEU A 330 32.63 -2.84 8.43
N ARG A 331 33.39 -3.27 7.44
CA ARG A 331 34.28 -2.40 6.65
C ARG A 331 33.49 -1.36 5.87
N GLY A 332 32.37 -1.72 5.25
CA GLY A 332 31.46 -0.78 4.58
C GLY A 332 30.88 0.25 5.56
N ILE A 333 30.41 -0.19 6.72
CA ILE A 333 29.88 0.66 7.80
C ILE A 333 31.01 1.49 8.43
N ARG A 334 32.21 0.93 8.70
CA ARG A 334 33.37 1.68 9.21
C ARG A 334 33.88 2.72 8.23
N LEU A 335 33.90 2.43 6.94
CA LEU A 335 34.28 3.41 5.92
C LEU A 335 33.29 4.59 5.85
N VAL A 336 32.02 4.34 6.05
CA VAL A 336 30.99 5.41 6.14
C VAL A 336 31.12 6.19 7.45
N ALA A 337 31.38 5.53 8.57
CA ALA A 337 31.59 6.17 9.87
C ALA A 337 32.87 7.02 9.93
N SER A 338 33.91 6.66 9.17
CA SER A 338 35.15 7.46 9.12
C SER A 338 35.03 8.75 8.28
N ILE A 339 34.02 8.82 7.41
CA ILE A 339 33.76 10.00 6.57
C ILE A 339 32.79 10.98 7.24
N SER A 340 31.88 10.47 8.07
CA SER A 340 31.01 11.27 8.93
C SER A 340 31.56 11.19 10.36
N ASN A 341 31.91 12.31 10.98
CA ASN A 341 32.29 12.39 12.41
C ASN A 341 31.17 11.92 13.39
N PHE A 342 30.33 11.00 12.95
CA PHE A 342 29.25 10.36 13.71
C PHE A 342 29.67 8.93 14.06
N VAL A 343 30.15 8.74 15.27
CA VAL A 343 30.25 7.42 15.89
C VAL A 343 28.82 6.89 16.05
N ALA A 344 28.39 6.06 15.15
CA ALA A 344 27.04 5.51 15.18
C ALA A 344 26.90 4.51 16.36
N PRO A 345 25.82 4.62 17.17
CA PRO A 345 25.53 3.64 18.25
C PRO A 345 25.35 2.20 17.76
N VAL A 346 25.17 2.01 16.45
CA VAL A 346 24.86 0.72 15.80
C VAL A 346 26.00 -0.32 15.96
N CYS A 347 27.26 0.11 15.96
CA CYS A 347 28.38 -0.82 16.18
C CYS A 347 28.44 -1.36 17.63
N TYR A 348 27.99 -0.59 18.61
CA TYR A 348 28.03 -1.00 20.01
C TYR A 348 27.03 -2.11 20.35
N TYR A 349 25.85 -2.14 19.72
CA TYR A 349 24.84 -3.15 20.00
C TYR A 349 25.17 -4.53 19.41
N LEU A 350 25.79 -4.58 18.24
CA LEU A 350 26.26 -5.85 17.65
C LEU A 350 27.43 -6.46 18.45
N PHE A 351 28.32 -5.64 19.02
CA PHE A 351 29.46 -6.09 19.81
C PHE A 351 29.13 -6.39 21.28
N ALA A 352 28.17 -5.70 21.88
CA ALA A 352 27.84 -5.90 23.30
C ALA A 352 27.10 -7.23 23.54
N TYR A 353 26.36 -7.75 22.56
CA TYR A 353 25.67 -9.04 22.69
C TYR A 353 26.60 -10.23 22.41
N ALA A 354 27.58 -10.11 21.52
CA ALA A 354 28.54 -11.17 21.21
C ALA A 354 29.58 -11.40 22.32
N LYS A 355 29.70 -10.55 23.34
CA LYS A 355 30.59 -10.69 24.48
C LYS A 355 29.95 -11.25 25.75
N ASN A 356 28.62 -11.38 25.78
CA ASN A 356 27.86 -11.81 26.96
C ASN A 356 27.06 -13.11 26.74
N SER A 357 27.36 -13.89 25.70
CA SER A 357 26.84 -15.25 25.51
C SER A 357 27.97 -16.28 25.60
#